data_8b71964494c587a06e9c90c14da0ce44
#
_entry.id   8b71964494c587a06e9c90c14da0ce44
#
_cell.length_a   1.000
_cell.length_b   1.000
_cell.length_c   1.000
_cell.angle_alpha   90.00
_cell.angle_beta   90.00
_cell.angle_gamma   90.00
#
_symmetry.space_group_name_H-M   'P 1'
#
loop_
_entity.id
_entity.type
_entity.pdbx_description
1 polymer ?
#
loop_
_entity_poly.entity_id
_entity_poly.type
_entity_poly.pdbx_seq_one_letter_code
_entity_poly.pdbx_strand_id
1 'polypeptide(L)'
;MHNRSLSRELSLLSLGLIKDQGDLVLNKFQIEEIFESALDSLINHCREQLDDCEADLENVSQNILDSELKEGSNSSFANVREELKKAFYKIESVMNSLSVTLDFPKLVVSSNQNDIREDVNNRISSTINNLKTIDFEIDEVMDGWRLKRLPRIDRDILR
;
A
#
# COMPACT_ATOMS: atom_id res chain seq x y z
N MET A 1 -19.33 0.79 -11.57
CA MET A 1 -18.08 0.05 -11.89
C MET A 1 -16.99 0.22 -10.82
N HIS A 2 -16.99 1.32 -10.07
CA HIS A 2 -15.98 1.66 -9.07
C HIS A 2 -15.95 0.71 -7.85
N ASN A 3 -17.11 0.26 -7.38
CA ASN A 3 -17.23 -0.60 -6.19
C ASN A 3 -16.54 -1.98 -6.34
N ARG A 4 -16.53 -2.56 -7.54
CA ARG A 4 -15.91 -3.88 -7.77
C ARG A 4 -14.39 -3.84 -7.73
N SER A 5 -13.76 -2.75 -8.20
CA SER A 5 -12.31 -2.57 -8.10
C SER A 5 -11.92 -2.45 -6.63
N LEU A 6 -12.65 -1.61 -5.91
CA LEU A 6 -12.44 -1.37 -4.50
C LEU A 6 -12.57 -2.65 -3.65
N SER A 7 -13.62 -3.44 -3.86
CA SER A 7 -13.78 -4.71 -3.15
C SER A 7 -12.63 -5.68 -3.41
N ARG A 8 -12.07 -5.70 -4.65
CA ARG A 8 -10.91 -6.53 -4.98
C ARG A 8 -9.65 -6.06 -4.27
N GLU A 9 -9.39 -4.77 -4.25
CA GLU A 9 -8.23 -4.17 -3.57
C GLU A 9 -8.28 -4.45 -2.06
N LEU A 10 -9.45 -4.24 -1.43
CA LEU A 10 -9.64 -4.53 -0.01
C LEU A 10 -9.55 -6.03 0.30
N SER A 11 -10.05 -6.90 -0.58
CA SER A 11 -9.93 -8.35 -0.42
C SER A 11 -8.46 -8.78 -0.49
N LEU A 12 -7.68 -8.22 -1.43
CA LEU A 12 -6.26 -8.51 -1.56
C LEU A 12 -5.48 -8.08 -0.32
N LEU A 13 -5.74 -6.87 0.19
CA LEU A 13 -5.12 -6.38 1.44
C LEU A 13 -5.42 -7.31 2.61
N SER A 14 -6.67 -7.74 2.74
CA SER A 14 -7.11 -8.65 3.81
C SER A 14 -6.46 -10.03 3.68
N LEU A 15 -6.40 -10.60 2.47
CA LEU A 15 -5.71 -11.88 2.21
C LEU A 15 -4.23 -11.79 2.56
N GLY A 16 -3.58 -10.67 2.30
CA GLY A 16 -2.20 -10.41 2.67
C GLY A 16 -1.91 -10.46 4.17
N LEU A 17 -2.91 -10.29 5.05
CA LEU A 17 -2.76 -10.41 6.50
C LEU A 17 -2.94 -11.86 7.01
N ILE A 18 -3.56 -12.72 6.21
CA ILE A 18 -3.81 -14.12 6.59
C ILE A 18 -2.50 -14.89 6.49
N LYS A 19 -2.02 -15.44 7.60
CA LYS A 19 -0.82 -16.28 7.59
C LYS A 19 -1.08 -17.54 6.76
N ASP A 20 -0.12 -17.92 5.91
CA ASP A 20 -0.10 -19.17 5.12
C ASP A 20 -0.05 -20.39 6.10
N GLN A 21 -1.14 -20.68 6.77
CA GLN A 21 -1.32 -21.86 7.57
C GLN A 21 -2.35 -22.75 6.86
N GLY A 22 -1.94 -23.96 6.49
CA GLY A 22 -2.82 -24.91 5.79
C GLY A 22 -4.12 -25.16 6.58
N ASP A 23 -5.20 -25.49 5.88
CA ASP A 23 -6.52 -25.85 6.40
C ASP A 23 -7.17 -24.81 7.35
N LEU A 24 -7.07 -23.51 7.02
CA LEU A 24 -7.77 -22.46 7.72
C LEU A 24 -9.25 -22.46 7.33
N VAL A 25 -10.10 -22.91 8.23
CA VAL A 25 -11.55 -22.66 8.16
C VAL A 25 -11.81 -21.41 9.00
N LEU A 26 -11.93 -20.25 8.35
CA LEU A 26 -12.26 -19.00 9.02
C LEU A 26 -13.79 -18.86 9.12
N ASN A 27 -14.28 -18.49 10.29
CA ASN A 27 -15.67 -18.08 10.43
C ASN A 27 -15.88 -16.62 10.01
N LYS A 28 -17.14 -16.22 9.81
CA LYS A 28 -17.48 -14.86 9.36
C LYS A 28 -16.91 -13.77 10.28
N PHE A 29 -16.85 -14.01 11.59
CA PHE A 29 -16.34 -13.05 12.57
C PHE A 29 -14.82 -12.84 12.40
N GLN A 30 -14.08 -13.92 12.20
CA GLN A 30 -12.63 -13.84 11.96
C GLN A 30 -12.28 -13.12 10.66
N ILE A 31 -13.10 -13.28 9.61
CA ILE A 31 -12.93 -12.56 8.35
C ILE A 31 -13.15 -11.06 8.55
N GLU A 32 -14.18 -10.69 9.31
CA GLU A 32 -14.45 -9.29 9.64
C GLU A 32 -13.30 -8.65 10.45
N GLU A 33 -12.74 -9.38 11.43
CA GLU A 33 -11.56 -8.92 12.18
C GLU A 33 -10.34 -8.70 11.27
N ILE A 34 -10.11 -9.60 10.32
CA ILE A 34 -9.02 -9.47 9.34
C ILE A 34 -9.25 -8.25 8.45
N PHE A 35 -10.46 -8.03 8.02
CA PHE A 35 -10.83 -6.87 7.21
C PHE A 35 -10.61 -5.55 7.96
N GLU A 36 -11.07 -5.45 9.22
CA GLU A 36 -10.81 -4.28 10.06
C GLU A 36 -9.30 -4.06 10.28
N SER A 37 -8.54 -5.13 10.52
CA SER A 37 -7.08 -5.03 10.66
C SER A 37 -6.40 -4.56 9.36
N ALA A 38 -6.94 -4.92 8.20
CA ALA A 38 -6.45 -4.43 6.91
C ALA A 38 -6.71 -2.93 6.73
N LEU A 39 -7.88 -2.45 7.14
CA LEU A 39 -8.21 -1.02 7.14
C LEU A 39 -7.32 -0.22 8.09
N ASP A 40 -7.12 -0.72 9.31
CA ASP A 40 -6.23 -0.08 10.29
C ASP A 40 -4.79 -0.01 9.77
N SER A 41 -4.30 -1.07 9.13
CA SER A 41 -2.98 -1.09 8.50
C SER A 41 -2.87 -0.04 7.38
N LEU A 42 -3.92 0.11 6.56
CA LEU A 42 -3.98 1.12 5.51
C LEU A 42 -3.96 2.53 6.10
N ILE A 43 -4.75 2.79 7.15
CA ILE A 43 -4.80 4.10 7.82
C ILE A 43 -3.43 4.45 8.42
N ASN A 44 -2.78 3.48 9.07
CA ASN A 44 -1.46 3.69 9.65
C ASN A 44 -0.41 3.96 8.56
N HIS A 45 -0.46 3.24 7.44
CA HIS A 45 0.41 3.51 6.31
C HIS A 45 0.22 4.94 5.75
N CYS A 46 -1.03 5.42 5.67
CA CYS A 46 -1.29 6.81 5.28
C CYS A 46 -0.65 7.82 6.24
N ARG A 47 -0.72 7.57 7.54
CA ARG A 47 -0.10 8.44 8.55
C ARG A 47 1.41 8.45 8.41
N GLU A 48 2.04 7.28 8.29
CA GLU A 48 3.48 7.16 8.06
C GLU A 48 3.92 7.93 6.81
N GLN A 49 3.17 7.83 5.70
CA GLN A 49 3.47 8.58 4.48
C GLN A 49 3.36 10.10 4.67
N LEU A 50 2.40 10.57 5.48
CA LEU A 50 2.27 12.00 5.81
C LEU A 50 3.42 12.48 6.69
N ASP A 51 3.80 11.70 7.69
CA ASP A 51 4.93 12.00 8.58
C ASP A 51 6.26 12.03 7.79
N ASP A 52 6.47 11.11 6.85
CA ASP A 52 7.62 11.10 5.95
C ASP A 52 7.65 12.35 5.05
N CYS A 53 6.49 12.77 4.53
CA CYS A 53 6.36 14.00 3.75
C CYS A 53 6.72 15.25 4.58
N GLU A 54 6.26 15.32 5.82
CA GLU A 54 6.59 16.40 6.76
C GLU A 54 8.10 16.47 7.01
N ALA A 55 8.71 15.32 7.35
CA ALA A 55 10.15 15.23 7.59
C ALA A 55 10.98 15.62 6.36
N ASP A 56 10.54 15.25 5.16
CA ASP A 56 11.21 15.65 3.92
C ASP A 56 11.10 17.15 3.65
N LEU A 57 9.97 17.78 3.94
CA LEU A 57 9.80 19.23 3.83
C LEU A 57 10.66 19.99 4.85
N GLU A 58 10.74 19.51 6.09
CA GLU A 58 11.63 20.08 7.11
C GLU A 58 13.10 19.99 6.68
N ASN A 59 13.53 18.85 6.14
CA ASN A 59 14.87 18.66 5.60
C ASN A 59 15.17 19.63 4.45
N VAL A 60 14.22 19.86 3.56
CA VAL A 60 14.37 20.85 2.47
C VAL A 60 14.54 22.25 3.05
N SER A 61 13.70 22.62 4.01
CA SER A 61 13.78 23.93 4.68
C SER A 61 15.12 24.14 5.36
N GLN A 62 15.62 23.14 6.10
CA GLN A 62 16.91 23.21 6.77
C GLN A 62 18.07 23.32 5.77
N ASN A 63 18.04 22.57 4.67
CA ASN A 63 19.08 22.65 3.64
C ASN A 63 19.15 24.03 2.98
N ILE A 64 18.01 24.70 2.79
CA ILE A 64 17.95 26.07 2.26
C ILE A 64 18.56 27.04 3.26
N LEU A 65 18.19 26.96 4.54
CA LEU A 65 18.77 27.79 5.60
C LEU A 65 20.29 27.59 5.74
N ASP A 66 20.76 26.34 5.69
CA ASP A 66 22.19 26.03 5.75
C ASP A 66 22.95 26.57 4.54
N SER A 67 22.31 26.65 3.36
CA SER A 67 22.91 27.23 2.17
C SER A 67 23.06 28.74 2.29
N GLU A 68 22.09 29.43 2.90
CA GLU A 68 22.15 30.87 3.16
C GLU A 68 23.30 31.22 4.16
N LEU A 69 23.46 30.39 5.19
CA LEU A 69 24.56 30.59 6.19
C LEU A 69 25.94 30.39 5.59
N LYS A 70 26.08 29.60 4.52
CA LYS A 70 27.34 29.33 3.81
C LYS A 70 27.72 30.40 2.79
N GLU A 71 26.88 31.36 2.49
CA GLU A 71 27.12 32.43 1.51
C GLU A 71 28.33 33.35 1.87
N GLY A 72 28.86 33.28 3.10
CA GLY A 72 30.02 34.01 3.53
C GLY A 72 31.38 33.51 3.00
N SER A 73 31.46 32.36 2.36
CA SER A 73 32.72 31.78 1.85
C SER A 73 32.56 31.15 0.50
N ASN A 74 32.92 31.87 -0.59
CA ASN A 74 33.22 31.38 -1.95
C ASN A 74 32.33 30.23 -2.47
N SER A 75 31.01 30.20 -2.20
CA SER A 75 30.11 29.24 -2.78
C SER A 75 29.83 29.59 -4.25
N SER A 76 30.30 28.75 -5.15
CA SER A 76 30.06 28.88 -6.58
C SER A 76 28.56 28.84 -6.84
N PHE A 77 28.03 29.72 -7.73
CA PHE A 77 26.65 29.67 -8.23
C PHE A 77 26.18 28.26 -8.67
N ALA A 78 27.15 27.42 -9.06
CA ALA A 78 26.90 26.03 -9.42
C ALA A 78 26.40 25.20 -8.22
N ASN A 79 26.94 25.41 -7.04
CA ASN A 79 26.58 24.67 -5.82
C ASN A 79 25.17 25.07 -5.33
N VAL A 80 24.87 26.38 -5.35
CA VAL A 80 23.53 26.88 -4.98
C VAL A 80 22.46 26.32 -5.93
N ARG A 81 22.76 26.31 -7.24
CA ARG A 81 21.87 25.73 -8.25
C ARG A 81 21.64 24.23 -8.05
N GLU A 82 22.66 23.51 -7.63
CA GLU A 82 22.57 22.07 -7.35
C GLU A 82 21.69 21.79 -6.11
N GLU A 83 21.87 22.56 -5.04
CA GLU A 83 21.06 22.43 -3.82
C GLU A 83 19.59 22.78 -4.09
N LEU A 84 19.31 23.84 -4.85
CA LEU A 84 17.96 24.17 -5.29
C LEU A 84 17.32 23.05 -6.12
N LYS A 85 18.04 22.43 -7.03
CA LYS A 85 17.52 21.29 -7.79
C LYS A 85 17.16 20.13 -6.88
N LYS A 86 17.99 19.78 -5.92
CA LYS A 86 17.71 18.72 -4.93
C LYS A 86 16.45 19.04 -4.13
N ALA A 87 16.28 20.30 -3.71
CA ALA A 87 15.09 20.76 -3.00
C ALA A 87 13.84 20.59 -3.87
N PHE A 88 13.88 20.98 -5.14
CA PHE A 88 12.75 20.80 -6.05
C PHE A 88 12.39 19.34 -6.28
N TYR A 89 13.36 18.45 -6.46
CA TYR A 89 13.10 17.00 -6.59
C TYR A 89 12.44 16.41 -5.33
N LYS A 90 12.85 16.86 -4.14
CA LYS A 90 12.21 16.42 -2.90
C LYS A 90 10.76 16.92 -2.80
N ILE A 91 10.51 18.19 -3.12
CA ILE A 91 9.16 18.76 -3.13
C ILE A 91 8.26 18.00 -4.12
N GLU A 92 8.77 17.69 -5.33
CA GLU A 92 8.05 16.89 -6.32
C GLU A 92 7.71 15.48 -5.78
N SER A 93 8.66 14.84 -5.10
CA SER A 93 8.44 13.55 -4.45
C SER A 93 7.35 13.62 -3.39
N VAL A 94 7.38 14.63 -2.53
CA VAL A 94 6.34 14.90 -1.51
C VAL A 94 4.97 15.10 -2.15
N MET A 95 4.88 15.91 -3.21
CA MET A 95 3.63 16.13 -3.93
C MET A 95 3.05 14.83 -4.52
N ASN A 96 3.91 13.99 -5.07
CA ASN A 96 3.50 12.69 -5.61
C ASN A 96 3.00 11.75 -4.51
N SER A 97 3.70 11.68 -3.38
CA SER A 97 3.28 10.88 -2.21
C SER A 97 1.95 11.35 -1.65
N LEU A 98 1.76 12.66 -1.49
CA LEU A 98 0.49 13.26 -1.05
C LEU A 98 -0.66 12.95 -2.03
N SER A 99 -0.40 13.02 -3.34
CA SER A 99 -1.39 12.70 -4.36
C SER A 99 -1.89 11.26 -4.24
N VAL A 100 -1.00 10.30 -4.03
CA VAL A 100 -1.35 8.90 -3.82
C VAL A 100 -2.12 8.74 -2.50
N THR A 101 -1.64 9.38 -1.43
CA THR A 101 -2.25 9.28 -0.09
C THR A 101 -3.68 9.83 -0.07
N LEU A 102 -4.01 10.84 -0.88
CA LEU A 102 -5.36 11.42 -0.97
C LEU A 102 -6.42 10.46 -1.53
N ASP A 103 -6.04 9.40 -2.22
CA ASP A 103 -6.98 8.38 -2.68
C ASP A 103 -7.45 7.43 -1.54
N PHE A 104 -6.66 7.25 -0.49
CA PHE A 104 -6.96 6.35 0.62
C PHE A 104 -8.20 6.72 1.46
N PRO A 105 -8.49 7.99 1.81
CA PRO A 105 -9.70 8.34 2.54
C PRO A 105 -10.98 7.87 1.84
N LYS A 106 -10.99 7.89 0.51
CA LYS A 106 -12.11 7.39 -0.28
C LYS A 106 -12.28 5.88 -0.13
N LEU A 107 -11.19 5.13 -0.07
CA LEU A 107 -11.18 3.69 0.20
C LEU A 107 -11.81 3.39 1.56
N VAL A 108 -11.35 4.09 2.61
CA VAL A 108 -11.84 3.91 3.99
C VAL A 108 -13.32 4.27 4.11
N VAL A 109 -13.75 5.40 3.54
CA VAL A 109 -15.18 5.81 3.59
C VAL A 109 -16.06 4.81 2.82
N SER A 110 -15.60 4.35 1.65
CA SER A 110 -16.34 3.37 0.85
C SER A 110 -16.38 1.98 1.50
N SER A 111 -15.34 1.60 2.25
CA SER A 111 -15.29 0.32 2.96
C SER A 111 -16.36 0.16 4.04
N ASN A 112 -16.92 1.27 4.54
CA ASN A 112 -18.02 1.27 5.49
C ASN A 112 -19.40 0.99 4.85
N GLN A 113 -19.49 0.91 3.52
CA GLN A 113 -20.73 0.54 2.84
C GLN A 113 -20.98 -0.98 2.98
N ASN A 114 -22.17 -1.36 3.43
CA ASN A 114 -22.52 -2.74 3.69
C ASN A 114 -22.32 -3.65 2.46
N ASP A 115 -22.65 -3.16 1.28
CA ASP A 115 -22.51 -3.91 0.02
C ASP A 115 -21.04 -4.26 -0.28
N ILE A 116 -20.12 -3.33 0.02
CA ILE A 116 -18.69 -3.54 -0.19
C ILE A 116 -18.14 -4.51 0.84
N ARG A 117 -18.51 -4.36 2.12
CA ARG A 117 -18.14 -5.30 3.19
C ARG A 117 -18.61 -6.71 2.89
N GLU A 118 -19.84 -6.86 2.44
CA GLU A 118 -20.39 -8.16 2.09
C GLU A 118 -19.65 -8.78 0.89
N ASP A 119 -19.37 -8.01 -0.16
CA ASP A 119 -18.61 -8.49 -1.33
C ASP A 119 -17.17 -8.88 -0.94
N VAL A 120 -16.49 -8.11 -0.10
CA VAL A 120 -15.15 -8.42 0.42
C VAL A 120 -15.18 -9.72 1.24
N ASN A 121 -16.11 -9.84 2.19
CA ASN A 121 -16.24 -11.02 3.04
C ASN A 121 -16.53 -12.28 2.21
N ASN A 122 -17.39 -12.17 1.21
CA ASN A 122 -17.71 -13.28 0.31
C ASN A 122 -16.50 -13.70 -0.53
N ARG A 123 -15.71 -12.76 -1.04
CA ARG A 123 -14.47 -13.03 -1.80
C ARG A 123 -13.43 -13.72 -0.93
N ILE A 124 -13.14 -13.18 0.25
CA ILE A 124 -12.19 -13.78 1.19
C ILE A 124 -12.63 -15.20 1.55
N SER A 125 -13.88 -15.39 1.93
CA SER A 125 -14.44 -16.71 2.28
C SER A 125 -14.31 -17.68 1.11
N SER A 126 -14.68 -17.26 -0.10
CA SER A 126 -14.62 -18.10 -1.30
C SER A 126 -13.18 -18.49 -1.62
N THR A 127 -12.25 -17.54 -1.55
CA THR A 127 -10.82 -17.81 -1.81
C THR A 127 -10.26 -18.80 -0.81
N ILE A 128 -10.50 -18.61 0.49
CA ILE A 128 -9.99 -19.48 1.56
C ILE A 128 -10.56 -20.90 1.43
N ASN A 129 -11.87 -21.02 1.21
CA ASN A 129 -12.55 -22.32 1.11
C ASN A 129 -12.08 -23.12 -0.11
N ASN A 130 -11.67 -22.46 -1.18
CA ASN A 130 -11.22 -23.09 -2.42
C ASN A 130 -9.69 -23.02 -2.61
N LEU A 131 -8.93 -22.58 -1.61
CA LEU A 131 -7.51 -22.27 -1.73
C LEU A 131 -6.70 -23.40 -2.35
N LYS A 132 -6.91 -24.65 -1.92
CA LYS A 132 -6.20 -25.83 -2.44
C LYS A 132 -6.52 -26.09 -3.91
N THR A 133 -7.78 -25.91 -4.30
CA THR A 133 -8.22 -26.10 -5.70
C THR A 133 -7.64 -25.01 -6.59
N ILE A 134 -7.69 -23.77 -6.14
CA ILE A 134 -7.13 -22.60 -6.84
C ILE A 134 -5.62 -22.79 -7.02
N ASP A 135 -4.89 -23.11 -5.95
CA ASP A 135 -3.45 -23.33 -6.01
C ASP A 135 -3.07 -24.48 -6.98
N PHE A 136 -3.87 -25.54 -7.00
CA PHE A 136 -3.68 -26.67 -7.91
C PHE A 136 -3.90 -26.27 -9.38
N GLU A 137 -5.01 -25.57 -9.67
CA GLU A 137 -5.32 -25.11 -11.02
C GLU A 137 -4.27 -24.12 -11.55
N ILE A 138 -3.77 -23.21 -10.69
CA ILE A 138 -2.69 -22.30 -11.06
C ILE A 138 -1.41 -23.08 -11.36
N ASP A 139 -1.02 -24.04 -10.51
CA ASP A 139 0.18 -24.86 -10.71
C ASP A 139 0.11 -25.72 -11.99
N GLU A 140 -1.11 -26.14 -12.43
CA GLU A 140 -1.29 -26.89 -13.67
C GLU A 140 -0.99 -26.06 -14.93
N VAL A 141 -1.30 -24.76 -14.91
CA VAL A 141 -1.09 -23.87 -16.06
C VAL A 141 0.27 -23.19 -16.06
N MET A 142 0.98 -23.24 -14.93
CA MET A 142 2.31 -22.62 -14.79
C MET A 142 3.40 -23.54 -15.39
N ASP A 143 3.91 -23.17 -16.55
CA ASP A 143 4.99 -23.91 -17.20
C ASP A 143 6.37 -23.57 -16.61
N GLY A 144 7.06 -24.57 -16.07
CA GLY A 144 8.41 -24.45 -15.51
C GLY A 144 8.51 -23.76 -14.14
N TRP A 145 7.41 -23.28 -13.59
CA TRP A 145 7.35 -22.60 -12.29
C TRP A 145 6.35 -23.28 -11.36
N ARG A 146 6.45 -22.96 -10.07
CA ARG A 146 5.51 -23.42 -9.04
C ARG A 146 5.03 -22.21 -8.24
N LEU A 147 3.74 -22.16 -7.94
CA LEU A 147 3.12 -21.08 -7.18
C LEU A 147 3.83 -20.82 -5.85
N LYS A 148 4.27 -21.87 -5.15
CA LYS A 148 5.01 -21.75 -3.88
C LYS A 148 6.36 -21.03 -3.98
N ARG A 149 6.93 -20.88 -5.18
CA ARG A 149 8.19 -20.17 -5.42
C ARG A 149 7.99 -18.67 -5.65
N LEU A 150 6.77 -18.25 -5.91
CA LEU A 150 6.45 -16.84 -6.09
C LEU A 150 6.48 -16.09 -4.76
N PRO A 151 6.81 -14.79 -4.76
CA PRO A 151 6.58 -13.91 -3.63
C PRO A 151 5.12 -13.99 -3.17
N ARG A 152 4.88 -13.75 -1.89
CA ARG A 152 3.53 -13.89 -1.32
C ARG A 152 2.51 -13.02 -2.02
N ILE A 153 2.85 -11.76 -2.28
CA ILE A 153 1.93 -10.82 -2.93
C ILE A 153 1.52 -11.30 -4.33
N ASP A 154 2.45 -11.87 -5.11
CA ASP A 154 2.15 -12.39 -6.44
C ASP A 154 1.20 -13.60 -6.37
N ARG A 155 1.38 -14.46 -5.36
CA ARG A 155 0.47 -15.58 -5.11
C ARG A 155 -0.93 -15.10 -4.75
N ASP A 156 -1.03 -14.10 -3.88
CA ASP A 156 -2.34 -13.59 -3.42
C ASP A 156 -3.07 -12.83 -4.53
N ILE A 157 -2.35 -12.22 -5.49
CA ILE A 157 -2.93 -11.62 -6.69
C ILE A 157 -3.48 -12.68 -7.67
N LEU A 158 -2.80 -13.82 -7.79
CA LEU A 158 -3.23 -14.90 -8.67
C LEU A 158 -4.41 -15.71 -8.13
N ARG A 159 -4.59 -15.74 -6.83
CA ARG A 159 -5.69 -16.40 -6.13
C ARG A 159 -6.99 -15.64 -6.22
#